data_2e89ba89e4faab078ca7b5dd26484b61
#
_entry.id   2e89ba89e4faab078ca7b5dd26484b61
#
_cell.length_a   1.000
_cell.length_b   1.000
_cell.length_c   1.000
_cell.angle_alpha   90.00
_cell.angle_beta   90.00
_cell.angle_gamma   90.00
#
_symmetry.space_group_name_H-M   'P 1'
#
loop_
_entity.id
_entity.type
_entity.pdbx_description
1 polymer ?
#
loop_
_entity_poly.entity_id
_entity_poly.type
_entity_poly.pdbx_seq_one_letter_code
_entity_poly.pdbx_strand_id
1 'polypeptide(L)'
;MIVINIKKIATIASCSLVSIAANATVLPSIQTNSQWFKDSAQIVQAKTQQNTAKKAKNVILFVGDGMGVSTLTAARIFEGQQQVNNQGGEENLLSFEQFPRTALVKTYNTNQQTPDSAGTMTAIVTGVKSKAGVLSVSDHTLRANCLSSQGNELITLVDLANAKGLSTGIVSTARITHATPAATYASSPERNWEADSNLPAEAVSNHCKDIAYQLVMRDQANALSVALGGGRRNFIPADVTDGENKQGRRDDGVDLTAAWTENFSRSAYVWDKAGFDAIDVSKTDHLLGLFNASHMEYEADRANDIAGEPSLTEMTQKSIALLDKNEEGYLLIVESGRIDHAHHAGNAYRAMMDTVELSNAVRAAVDATNPDDTLIMVTADHSHVFTIAGYPKRGNPILGLVHNVNGDLSIAQDGKPYTTVGYTNGPGAVIGSRDDLRSVDTKSKDFKQQALIPMSSETHAGEDITLHATGPGSELIQGVIEQNVIFHAINQAQALNGTKY
;
A
#
# COMPACT_ATOMS: atom_id res chain seq x y z
N MET A 1 72.87 48.47 -3.22
CA MET A 1 72.59 47.10 -2.77
C MET A 1 71.40 47.16 -1.83
N ILE A 2 70.20 47.10 -2.39
CA ILE A 2 68.92 47.22 -1.62
C ILE A 2 68.32 45.85 -1.52
N VAL A 3 68.18 45.36 -0.28
CA VAL A 3 67.56 44.06 0.03
C VAL A 3 66.08 44.35 0.28
N ILE A 4 65.18 43.80 -0.56
CA ILE A 4 63.75 43.87 -0.40
C ILE A 4 63.28 42.63 0.33
N ASN A 5 62.70 42.86 1.48
CA ASN A 5 62.16 41.79 2.37
C ASN A 5 60.66 41.57 2.02
N ILE A 6 60.31 40.41 1.44
CA ILE A 6 58.93 40.07 1.09
C ILE A 6 58.32 39.29 2.27
N LYS A 7 57.40 39.95 3.01
CA LYS A 7 56.57 39.30 4.00
C LYS A 7 55.44 38.52 3.30
N LYS A 8 55.39 37.21 3.43
CA LYS A 8 54.25 36.38 3.03
C LYS A 8 53.07 36.64 3.99
N ILE A 9 52.00 37.14 3.44
CA ILE A 9 50.71 37.20 4.13
C ILE A 9 49.98 35.87 3.84
N ALA A 10 49.81 35.06 4.87
CA ALA A 10 48.98 33.87 4.83
C ALA A 10 47.52 34.30 5.10
N THR A 11 46.69 34.22 4.09
CA THR A 11 45.23 34.40 4.24
C THR A 11 44.64 33.08 4.72
N ILE A 12 44.21 33.05 5.99
CA ILE A 12 43.45 31.93 6.53
C ILE A 12 42.01 32.10 6.07
N ALA A 13 41.56 31.30 5.13
CA ALA A 13 40.16 31.18 4.77
C ALA A 13 39.45 30.35 5.87
N SER A 14 38.71 31.03 6.75
CA SER A 14 37.79 30.37 7.67
C SER A 14 36.60 29.84 6.88
N CYS A 15 36.57 28.56 6.57
CA CYS A 15 35.36 27.87 6.18
C CYS A 15 34.44 27.80 7.40
N SER A 16 33.44 28.70 7.46
CA SER A 16 32.31 28.56 8.38
C SER A 16 31.47 27.36 7.90
N LEU A 17 31.61 26.24 8.60
CA LEU A 17 30.63 25.15 8.54
C LEU A 17 29.29 25.69 9.07
N VAL A 18 28.40 26.07 8.17
CA VAL A 18 26.99 26.26 8.50
C VAL A 18 26.43 24.86 8.74
N SER A 19 26.39 24.44 10.00
CA SER A 19 25.61 23.29 10.39
C SER A 19 24.13 23.65 10.18
N ILE A 20 23.54 23.16 9.10
CA ILE A 20 22.09 23.11 8.94
C ILE A 20 21.62 22.14 10.03
N ALA A 21 21.14 22.70 11.14
CA ALA A 21 20.39 21.91 12.10
C ALA A 21 19.11 21.47 11.39
N ALA A 22 19.02 20.21 11.03
CA ALA A 22 17.76 19.62 10.61
C ALA A 22 16.77 19.86 11.76
N ASN A 23 15.76 20.68 11.51
CA ASN A 23 14.67 20.86 12.45
C ASN A 23 13.96 19.51 12.57
N ALA A 24 14.13 18.84 13.70
CA ALA A 24 13.41 17.60 13.99
C ALA A 24 11.90 17.88 13.88
N THR A 25 11.22 17.19 13.00
CA THR A 25 9.76 17.28 12.88
C THR A 25 9.16 16.86 14.22
N VAL A 26 8.46 17.78 14.86
CA VAL A 26 7.81 17.54 16.14
C VAL A 26 6.42 16.97 15.89
N LEU A 27 6.17 15.75 16.37
CA LEU A 27 4.86 15.13 16.29
C LEU A 27 3.80 15.99 16.99
N PRO A 28 2.61 16.19 16.40
CA PRO A 28 1.53 16.95 17.03
C PRO A 28 1.12 16.37 18.40
N SER A 29 0.73 17.22 19.34
CA SER A 29 0.30 16.77 20.66
C SER A 29 -0.94 15.88 20.59
N ILE A 30 -1.83 16.08 19.61
CA ILE A 30 -3.00 15.21 19.37
C ILE A 30 -2.57 13.76 19.06
N GLN A 31 -1.45 13.58 18.35
CA GLN A 31 -0.87 12.27 18.02
C GLN A 31 -0.15 11.67 19.24
N THR A 32 0.78 12.40 19.84
CA THR A 32 1.61 11.90 20.99
C THR A 32 0.81 11.70 22.27
N ASN A 33 -0.32 12.39 22.45
CA ASN A 33 -1.22 12.20 23.59
C ASN A 33 -2.25 11.08 23.36
N SER A 34 -2.43 10.59 22.14
CA SER A 34 -3.30 9.45 21.86
C SER A 34 -2.88 8.22 22.69
N GLN A 35 -3.84 7.54 23.30
CA GLN A 35 -3.56 6.31 24.04
C GLN A 35 -3.04 5.20 23.11
N TRP A 36 -3.59 5.11 21.88
CA TRP A 36 -3.11 4.18 20.87
C TRP A 36 -1.64 4.34 20.54
N PHE A 37 -1.20 5.60 20.38
CA PHE A 37 0.21 5.93 20.13
C PHE A 37 1.10 5.52 21.30
N LYS A 38 0.72 5.87 22.54
CA LYS A 38 1.49 5.57 23.74
C LYS A 38 1.63 4.07 23.98
N ASP A 39 0.54 3.33 23.90
CA ASP A 39 0.54 1.88 24.16
C ASP A 39 1.42 1.15 23.15
N SER A 40 1.31 1.50 21.89
CA SER A 40 2.12 0.88 20.84
C SER A 40 3.60 1.26 20.92
N ALA A 41 3.91 2.50 21.29
CA ALA A 41 5.28 2.93 21.57
C ALA A 41 5.90 2.13 22.72
N GLN A 42 5.15 1.88 23.80
CA GLN A 42 5.61 1.06 24.93
C GLN A 42 5.91 -0.40 24.53
N ILE A 43 5.09 -1.00 23.65
CA ILE A 43 5.33 -2.35 23.13
C ILE A 43 6.68 -2.41 22.39
N VAL A 44 6.94 -1.47 21.49
CA VAL A 44 8.20 -1.44 20.72
C VAL A 44 9.38 -1.12 21.64
N GLN A 45 9.24 -0.20 22.59
CA GLN A 45 10.26 0.10 23.58
C GLN A 45 10.66 -1.12 24.42
N ALA A 46 9.68 -1.88 24.92
CA ALA A 46 9.95 -3.10 25.69
C ALA A 46 10.71 -4.16 24.86
N LYS A 47 10.32 -4.33 23.58
CA LYS A 47 11.03 -5.23 22.66
C LYS A 47 12.45 -4.75 22.33
N THR A 48 12.65 -3.45 22.17
CA THR A 48 13.98 -2.86 21.91
C THR A 48 14.93 -3.04 23.08
N GLN A 49 14.42 -2.97 24.33
CA GLN A 49 15.23 -3.22 25.52
C GLN A 49 15.67 -4.69 25.67
N GLN A 50 14.89 -5.61 25.13
CA GLN A 50 15.20 -7.05 25.14
C GLN A 50 16.15 -7.47 24.01
N ASN A 51 16.16 -6.71 22.92
CA ASN A 51 16.95 -6.99 21.72
C ASN A 51 17.71 -5.72 21.32
N THR A 52 19.00 -5.85 20.99
CA THR A 52 19.76 -4.77 20.34
C THR A 52 19.28 -4.66 18.88
N ALA A 53 18.15 -3.98 18.67
CA ALA A 53 17.58 -3.80 17.34
C ALA A 53 18.60 -3.08 16.44
N LYS A 54 18.97 -3.72 15.33
CA LYS A 54 19.80 -3.11 14.29
C LYS A 54 19.01 -2.00 13.60
N LYS A 55 19.71 -0.97 13.13
CA LYS A 55 19.10 0.10 12.34
C LYS A 55 19.02 -0.28 10.87
N ALA A 56 17.89 0.04 10.26
CA ALA A 56 17.69 -0.06 8.83
C ALA A 56 18.04 1.28 8.17
N LYS A 57 18.81 1.25 7.09
CA LYS A 57 19.00 2.38 6.18
C LYS A 57 17.73 2.57 5.34
N ASN A 58 17.23 1.48 4.78
CA ASN A 58 16.09 1.43 3.91
C ASN A 58 14.92 0.67 4.54
N VAL A 59 13.69 1.08 4.25
CA VAL A 59 12.49 0.33 4.60
C VAL A 59 11.59 0.20 3.38
N ILE A 60 11.08 -1.00 3.14
CA ILE A 60 10.04 -1.28 2.16
C ILE A 60 8.87 -1.95 2.88
N LEU A 61 7.72 -1.29 2.86
CA LEU A 61 6.47 -1.83 3.39
C LEU A 61 5.56 -2.23 2.23
N PHE A 62 5.27 -3.52 2.11
CA PHE A 62 4.28 -4.05 1.19
C PHE A 62 2.94 -4.22 1.90
N VAL A 63 1.86 -3.79 1.23
CA VAL A 63 0.49 -3.92 1.69
C VAL A 63 -0.33 -4.62 0.61
N GLY A 64 -0.84 -5.81 0.91
CA GLY A 64 -1.89 -6.45 0.11
C GLY A 64 -3.24 -6.00 0.65
N ASP A 65 -3.91 -5.10 -0.06
CA ASP A 65 -5.23 -4.60 0.35
C ASP A 65 -6.21 -5.78 0.41
N GLY A 66 -6.84 -5.97 1.57
CA GLY A 66 -7.78 -7.08 1.77
C GLY A 66 -7.17 -8.50 1.81
N MET A 67 -5.84 -8.60 1.90
CA MET A 67 -5.11 -9.89 1.84
C MET A 67 -5.15 -10.63 3.18
N GLY A 68 -6.30 -11.20 3.52
CA GLY A 68 -6.48 -12.03 4.72
C GLY A 68 -5.75 -13.37 4.68
N VAL A 69 -5.74 -14.09 5.80
CA VAL A 69 -5.06 -15.39 5.91
C VAL A 69 -5.58 -16.42 4.91
N SER A 70 -6.90 -16.46 4.68
CA SER A 70 -7.48 -17.36 3.67
C SER A 70 -7.04 -17.00 2.25
N THR A 71 -6.86 -15.70 1.95
CA THR A 71 -6.34 -15.24 0.67
C THR A 71 -4.90 -15.71 0.46
N LEU A 72 -4.03 -15.55 1.46
CA LEU A 72 -2.65 -16.06 1.43
C LEU A 72 -2.60 -17.56 1.18
N THR A 73 -3.39 -18.33 1.93
CA THR A 73 -3.42 -19.79 1.79
C THR A 73 -3.87 -20.20 0.39
N ALA A 74 -4.92 -19.55 -0.14
CA ALA A 74 -5.44 -19.87 -1.47
C ALA A 74 -4.45 -19.45 -2.58
N ALA A 75 -3.82 -18.27 -2.47
CA ALA A 75 -2.84 -17.79 -3.45
C ALA A 75 -1.58 -18.66 -3.48
N ARG A 76 -1.09 -19.11 -2.31
CA ARG A 76 0.02 -20.07 -2.21
C ARG A 76 -0.28 -21.37 -2.94
N ILE A 77 -1.46 -21.97 -2.70
CA ILE A 77 -1.90 -23.20 -3.39
C ILE A 77 -2.06 -22.93 -4.88
N PHE A 78 -2.65 -21.80 -5.26
CA PHE A 78 -2.86 -21.40 -6.65
C PHE A 78 -1.54 -21.25 -7.41
N GLU A 79 -0.56 -20.52 -6.85
CA GLU A 79 0.77 -20.37 -7.44
C GLU A 79 1.44 -21.75 -7.60
N GLY A 80 1.40 -22.58 -6.55
CA GLY A 80 1.98 -23.91 -6.58
C GLY A 80 1.35 -24.83 -7.62
N GLN A 81 0.02 -24.75 -7.84
CA GLN A 81 -0.68 -25.53 -8.86
C GLN A 81 -0.34 -25.12 -10.30
N GLN A 82 0.20 -23.92 -10.51
CA GLN A 82 0.66 -23.46 -11.83
C GLN A 82 2.10 -23.88 -12.15
N GLN A 83 2.88 -24.31 -11.14
CA GLN A 83 4.25 -24.71 -11.36
C GLN A 83 4.33 -26.13 -11.98
N VAL A 84 5.20 -26.27 -12.96
CA VAL A 84 5.50 -27.57 -13.58
C VAL A 84 6.14 -28.48 -12.52
N ASN A 85 5.57 -29.65 -12.26
CA ASN A 85 5.95 -30.65 -11.27
C ASN A 85 5.49 -30.39 -9.82
N ASN A 86 4.66 -29.42 -9.54
CA ASN A 86 4.05 -29.29 -8.23
C ASN A 86 2.83 -30.20 -8.09
N GLN A 87 2.91 -31.17 -7.15
CA GLN A 87 1.91 -32.24 -7.00
C GLN A 87 0.67 -31.84 -6.20
N GLY A 88 0.43 -30.57 -5.94
CA GLY A 88 -0.74 -30.17 -5.16
C GLY A 88 -0.86 -28.67 -4.95
N GLY A 89 0.25 -28.02 -4.64
CA GLY A 89 0.30 -26.58 -4.35
C GLY A 89 0.37 -26.25 -2.86
N GLU A 90 -0.06 -27.16 -2.00
CA GLU A 90 -0.12 -26.94 -0.55
C GLU A 90 1.25 -26.70 0.08
N GLU A 91 2.34 -27.26 -0.47
CA GLU A 91 3.71 -27.10 0.00
C GLU A 91 4.44 -25.89 -0.58
N ASN A 92 3.83 -25.19 -1.54
CA ASN A 92 4.40 -23.98 -2.07
C ASN A 92 4.51 -22.89 -0.98
N LEU A 93 5.37 -21.91 -1.18
CA LEU A 93 5.51 -20.75 -0.31
C LEU A 93 5.55 -19.50 -1.18
N LEU A 94 4.73 -18.53 -0.85
CA LEU A 94 4.89 -17.16 -1.34
C LEU A 94 6.21 -16.59 -0.83
N SER A 95 6.85 -15.69 -1.56
CA SER A 95 8.20 -15.20 -1.26
C SER A 95 8.39 -14.72 0.17
N PHE A 96 7.41 -14.01 0.71
CA PHE A 96 7.47 -13.45 2.07
C PHE A 96 7.07 -14.43 3.18
N GLU A 97 6.47 -15.57 2.87
CA GLU A 97 6.21 -16.62 3.86
C GLU A 97 7.51 -17.29 4.35
N GLN A 98 8.62 -17.07 3.64
CA GLN A 98 9.95 -17.51 4.04
C GLN A 98 10.66 -16.53 5.00
N PHE A 99 10.06 -15.38 5.31
CA PHE A 99 10.64 -14.40 6.21
C PHE A 99 10.72 -14.91 7.65
N PRO A 100 11.80 -14.58 8.39
CA PRO A 100 12.05 -15.17 9.71
C PRO A 100 11.12 -14.66 10.82
N ARG A 101 10.35 -13.62 10.57
CA ARG A 101 9.46 -13.01 11.57
C ARG A 101 8.04 -12.95 11.07
N THR A 102 7.10 -13.33 11.94
CA THR A 102 5.66 -13.27 11.67
C THR A 102 4.91 -12.81 12.92
N ALA A 103 3.90 -12.00 12.73
CA ALA A 103 2.94 -11.58 13.75
C ALA A 103 1.51 -11.68 13.20
N LEU A 104 0.53 -11.78 14.11
CA LEU A 104 -0.88 -11.49 13.80
C LEU A 104 -1.18 -10.04 14.17
N VAL A 105 -2.00 -9.38 13.38
CA VAL A 105 -2.28 -7.94 13.49
C VAL A 105 -3.78 -7.70 13.55
N LYS A 106 -4.22 -6.98 14.59
CA LYS A 106 -5.62 -6.59 14.79
C LYS A 106 -5.96 -5.35 13.96
N THR A 107 -7.04 -5.42 13.18
CA THR A 107 -7.32 -4.46 12.10
C THR A 107 -8.43 -3.44 12.38
N TYR A 108 -9.25 -3.61 13.40
CA TYR A 108 -10.45 -2.79 13.68
C TYR A 108 -10.16 -1.27 13.75
N ASN A 109 -11.11 -0.47 13.28
CA ASN A 109 -11.11 1.00 13.43
C ASN A 109 -11.72 1.41 14.78
N THR A 110 -11.54 2.65 15.20
CA THR A 110 -12.07 3.12 16.50
C THR A 110 -13.61 3.08 16.57
N ASN A 111 -14.29 3.03 15.42
CA ASN A 111 -15.75 3.00 15.33
C ASN A 111 -16.33 1.80 14.55
N GLN A 112 -15.49 0.84 14.12
CA GLN A 112 -15.93 -0.35 13.38
C GLN A 112 -15.13 -1.59 13.77
N GLN A 113 -15.83 -2.73 14.00
CA GLN A 113 -15.18 -4.04 14.21
C GLN A 113 -14.56 -4.58 12.93
N THR A 114 -15.22 -4.39 11.80
CA THR A 114 -14.71 -4.70 10.46
C THR A 114 -14.24 -3.39 9.84
N PRO A 115 -12.94 -3.23 9.58
CA PRO A 115 -12.37 -1.94 9.21
C PRO A 115 -12.56 -1.60 7.74
N ASP A 116 -12.21 -0.34 7.39
CA ASP A 116 -11.94 0.09 6.03
C ASP A 116 -10.48 0.48 5.85
N SER A 117 -10.01 0.51 4.59
CA SER A 117 -8.60 0.79 4.25
C SER A 117 -8.13 2.19 4.69
N ALA A 118 -9.03 3.17 4.82
CA ALA A 118 -8.67 4.53 5.25
C ALA A 118 -8.20 4.54 6.72
N GLY A 119 -8.99 3.95 7.62
CA GLY A 119 -8.66 3.89 9.03
C GLY A 119 -7.51 2.92 9.33
N THR A 120 -7.41 1.79 8.62
CA THR A 120 -6.32 0.83 8.79
C THR A 120 -4.99 1.42 8.35
N MET A 121 -4.93 2.02 7.16
CA MET A 121 -3.69 2.63 6.69
C MET A 121 -3.30 3.85 7.53
N THR A 122 -4.27 4.66 7.99
CA THR A 122 -4.02 5.73 8.97
C THR A 122 -3.29 5.18 10.21
N ALA A 123 -3.73 4.04 10.76
CA ALA A 123 -3.07 3.41 11.91
C ALA A 123 -1.63 2.98 11.59
N ILE A 124 -1.41 2.38 10.42
CA ILE A 124 -0.09 1.91 9.95
C ILE A 124 0.90 3.07 9.79
N VAL A 125 0.47 4.20 9.21
CA VAL A 125 1.40 5.26 8.82
C VAL A 125 1.52 6.39 9.84
N THR A 126 0.64 6.47 10.86
CA THR A 126 0.66 7.54 11.87
C THR A 126 0.85 7.03 13.31
N GLY A 127 0.69 5.73 13.56
CA GLY A 127 0.72 5.15 14.91
C GLY A 127 -0.54 5.40 15.73
N VAL A 128 -1.61 5.93 15.11
CA VAL A 128 -2.88 6.27 15.77
C VAL A 128 -4.03 5.60 15.04
N LYS A 129 -4.81 4.77 15.73
CA LYS A 129 -6.08 4.28 15.16
C LYS A 129 -7.09 5.41 15.03
N SER A 130 -7.83 5.41 13.92
CA SER A 130 -8.84 6.41 13.61
C SER A 130 -10.15 5.78 13.18
N LYS A 131 -11.12 6.62 12.82
CA LYS A 131 -12.42 6.19 12.33
C LYS A 131 -12.36 5.71 10.88
N ALA A 132 -13.34 4.91 10.50
CA ALA A 132 -13.53 4.53 9.10
C ALA A 132 -13.77 5.75 8.21
N GLY A 133 -13.17 5.71 7.00
CA GLY A 133 -13.38 6.69 5.96
C GLY A 133 -12.59 7.99 6.10
N VAL A 134 -11.70 8.13 7.09
CA VAL A 134 -10.83 9.30 7.26
C VAL A 134 -9.37 8.94 7.03
N LEU A 135 -8.57 9.89 6.56
CA LEU A 135 -7.17 9.71 6.16
C LEU A 135 -6.26 10.58 7.02
N SER A 136 -5.35 9.96 7.75
CA SER A 136 -4.28 10.61 8.53
C SER A 136 -4.74 11.80 9.36
N VAL A 137 -5.93 11.65 9.96
CA VAL A 137 -6.49 12.53 10.98
C VAL A 137 -6.91 11.73 12.20
N SER A 138 -6.94 12.38 13.38
CA SER A 138 -7.32 11.72 14.62
C SER A 138 -8.80 11.32 14.64
N ASP A 139 -9.18 10.41 15.54
CA ASP A 139 -10.56 9.95 15.72
C ASP A 139 -11.50 11.00 16.33
N HIS A 140 -11.02 12.20 16.66
CA HIS A 140 -11.86 13.35 16.97
C HIS A 140 -12.52 13.95 15.73
N THR A 141 -11.95 13.70 14.55
CA THR A 141 -12.50 14.18 13.27
C THR A 141 -13.87 13.54 12.99
N LEU A 142 -14.81 14.35 12.52
CA LEU A 142 -16.09 13.89 11.98
C LEU A 142 -15.94 13.63 10.48
N ARG A 143 -16.34 12.43 10.03
CA ARG A 143 -16.25 12.07 8.61
C ARG A 143 -17.01 13.08 7.74
N ALA A 144 -16.42 13.45 6.59
CA ALA A 144 -16.93 14.41 5.61
C ALA A 144 -17.19 15.83 6.17
N ASN A 145 -16.51 16.23 7.25
CA ASN A 145 -16.59 17.56 7.83
C ASN A 145 -15.20 18.20 7.88
N CYS A 146 -14.93 19.11 6.95
CA CYS A 146 -13.64 19.80 6.79
C CYS A 146 -13.20 20.53 8.05
N LEU A 147 -14.09 21.33 8.63
CA LEU A 147 -13.76 22.13 9.80
C LEU A 147 -13.32 21.28 10.99
N SER A 148 -13.89 20.07 11.14
CA SER A 148 -13.52 19.16 12.22
C SER A 148 -12.16 18.48 12.02
N SER A 149 -11.59 18.49 10.83
CA SER A 149 -10.25 17.93 10.58
C SER A 149 -9.13 18.90 10.89
N GLN A 150 -9.42 20.21 10.89
CA GLN A 150 -8.43 21.24 11.15
C GLN A 150 -7.89 21.13 12.60
N GLY A 151 -6.54 21.00 12.70
CA GLY A 151 -5.84 20.76 13.97
C GLY A 151 -5.92 19.32 14.49
N ASN A 152 -6.50 18.41 13.71
CA ASN A 152 -6.57 16.98 13.96
C ASN A 152 -5.72 16.15 12.98
N GLU A 153 -4.92 16.80 12.14
CA GLU A 153 -4.00 16.17 11.20
C GLU A 153 -2.87 15.45 11.94
N LEU A 154 -2.50 14.29 11.44
CA LEU A 154 -1.45 13.44 11.99
C LEU A 154 -0.24 13.42 11.04
N ILE A 155 0.95 13.40 11.61
CA ILE A 155 2.20 13.27 10.85
C ILE A 155 2.40 11.81 10.46
N THR A 156 2.71 11.57 9.19
CA THR A 156 2.90 10.23 8.64
C THR A 156 4.37 9.78 8.68
N LEU A 157 4.61 8.48 8.46
CA LEU A 157 5.96 7.94 8.24
C LEU A 157 6.67 8.63 7.07
N VAL A 158 5.92 8.96 6.01
CA VAL A 158 6.46 9.68 4.83
C VAL A 158 6.93 11.06 5.22
N ASP A 159 6.15 11.82 6.02
CA ASP A 159 6.56 13.13 6.49
C ASP A 159 7.82 13.07 7.36
N LEU A 160 7.89 12.06 8.24
CA LEU A 160 9.07 11.85 9.09
C LEU A 160 10.31 11.46 8.29
N ALA A 161 10.15 10.60 7.28
CA ALA A 161 11.23 10.17 6.39
C ALA A 161 11.77 11.35 5.58
N ASN A 162 10.88 12.16 4.98
CA ASN A 162 11.25 13.39 4.26
C ASN A 162 11.99 14.38 5.18
N ALA A 163 11.45 14.62 6.38
CA ALA A 163 12.08 15.52 7.36
C ALA A 163 13.48 15.05 7.80
N LYS A 164 13.73 13.75 7.72
CA LYS A 164 15.06 13.16 7.97
C LYS A 164 15.98 13.23 6.75
N GLY A 165 15.49 13.66 5.59
CA GLY A 165 16.26 13.70 4.33
C GLY A 165 16.30 12.38 3.58
N LEU A 166 15.45 11.40 3.91
CA LEU A 166 15.30 10.16 3.16
C LEU A 166 14.48 10.42 1.89
N SER A 167 14.73 9.63 0.85
CA SER A 167 13.82 9.58 -0.30
C SER A 167 12.57 8.78 0.04
N THR A 168 11.41 9.19 -0.48
CA THR A 168 10.15 8.52 -0.20
C THR A 168 9.42 8.14 -1.49
N GLY A 169 8.74 7.00 -1.46
CA GLY A 169 7.97 6.50 -2.60
C GLY A 169 6.69 5.80 -2.18
N ILE A 170 5.68 5.91 -3.04
CA ILE A 170 4.43 5.17 -2.96
C ILE A 170 4.12 4.54 -4.32
N VAL A 171 3.76 3.27 -4.29
CA VAL A 171 3.36 2.48 -5.47
C VAL A 171 2.04 1.81 -5.15
N SER A 172 1.10 1.79 -6.09
CA SER A 172 -0.17 1.09 -5.94
C SER A 172 -0.71 0.58 -7.28
N THR A 173 -1.39 -0.55 -7.30
CA THR A 173 -2.22 -0.96 -8.43
C THR A 173 -3.62 -0.34 -8.39
N ALA A 174 -4.00 0.33 -7.30
CA ALA A 174 -5.20 1.16 -7.20
C ALA A 174 -4.95 2.57 -7.78
N ARG A 175 -5.96 3.45 -7.71
CA ARG A 175 -5.73 4.89 -7.90
C ARG A 175 -4.77 5.38 -6.82
N ILE A 176 -3.78 6.17 -7.21
CA ILE A 176 -2.83 6.75 -6.23
C ILE A 176 -3.53 7.64 -5.19
N THR A 177 -4.75 8.10 -5.50
CA THR A 177 -5.62 8.86 -4.62
C THR A 177 -6.58 8.00 -3.80
N HIS A 178 -6.57 6.65 -3.96
CA HIS A 178 -7.36 5.72 -3.15
C HIS A 178 -6.88 5.72 -1.70
N ALA A 179 -7.70 5.21 -0.79
CA ALA A 179 -7.49 5.37 0.65
C ALA A 179 -6.11 4.93 1.15
N THR A 180 -5.64 3.76 0.75
CA THR A 180 -4.36 3.19 1.22
C THR A 180 -3.16 4.04 0.82
N PRO A 181 -2.91 4.36 -0.46
CA PRO A 181 -1.82 5.25 -0.81
C PRO A 181 -2.04 6.68 -0.30
N ALA A 182 -3.27 7.20 -0.35
CA ALA A 182 -3.58 8.56 0.07
C ALA A 182 -3.25 8.83 1.56
N ALA A 183 -3.51 7.88 2.45
CA ALA A 183 -3.21 8.03 3.88
C ALA A 183 -1.70 8.26 4.16
N THR A 184 -0.81 7.92 3.22
CA THR A 184 0.64 8.11 3.38
C THR A 184 1.07 9.56 3.24
N TYR A 185 0.31 10.39 2.49
CA TYR A 185 0.72 11.73 2.12
C TYR A 185 -0.37 12.80 2.27
N ALA A 186 -1.63 12.42 2.47
CA ALA A 186 -2.76 13.36 2.57
C ALA A 186 -3.48 13.22 3.91
N SER A 187 -3.97 14.34 4.43
CA SER A 187 -4.89 14.40 5.55
C SER A 187 -6.27 14.81 5.05
N SER A 188 -7.29 13.96 5.29
CA SER A 188 -8.65 14.24 4.83
C SER A 188 -9.71 13.65 5.77
N PRO A 189 -10.79 14.38 6.07
CA PRO A 189 -11.94 13.83 6.80
C PRO A 189 -12.80 12.89 5.95
N GLU A 190 -12.51 12.74 4.64
CA GLU A 190 -13.26 11.86 3.74
C GLU A 190 -12.35 11.28 2.65
N ARG A 191 -12.25 9.95 2.61
CA ARG A 191 -11.44 9.20 1.65
C ARG A 191 -11.85 9.38 0.18
N ASN A 192 -13.07 9.81 -0.07
CA ASN A 192 -13.60 10.01 -1.42
C ASN A 192 -13.36 11.40 -1.97
N TRP A 193 -12.68 12.31 -1.26
CA TRP A 193 -12.31 13.62 -1.77
C TRP A 193 -11.05 13.55 -2.62
N GLU A 194 -11.10 12.70 -3.65
CA GLU A 194 -9.95 12.38 -4.49
C GLU A 194 -9.56 13.49 -5.47
N ALA A 195 -10.56 14.28 -5.93
CA ALA A 195 -10.38 15.45 -6.79
C ALA A 195 -11.24 16.63 -6.24
N ASP A 196 -10.96 17.82 -6.69
CA ASP A 196 -11.71 19.04 -6.28
C ASP A 196 -13.22 18.94 -6.55
N SER A 197 -13.60 18.30 -7.65
CA SER A 197 -15.02 18.00 -7.99
C SER A 197 -15.74 17.10 -6.97
N ASN A 198 -15.01 16.42 -6.09
CA ASN A 198 -15.59 15.61 -5.01
C ASN A 198 -15.80 16.41 -3.72
N LEU A 199 -15.30 17.64 -3.63
CA LEU A 199 -15.39 18.46 -2.44
C LEU A 199 -16.80 19.07 -2.32
N PRO A 200 -17.51 18.87 -1.21
CA PRO A 200 -18.78 19.58 -0.97
C PRO A 200 -18.52 21.07 -0.71
N ALA A 201 -19.56 21.90 -0.84
CA ALA A 201 -19.47 23.34 -0.64
C ALA A 201 -18.89 23.72 0.74
N GLU A 202 -19.16 22.93 1.77
CA GLU A 202 -18.58 23.09 3.12
C GLU A 202 -17.06 22.95 3.07
N ALA A 203 -16.52 21.93 2.41
CA ALA A 203 -15.11 21.70 2.30
C ALA A 203 -14.41 22.81 1.50
N VAL A 204 -15.00 23.25 0.41
CA VAL A 204 -14.50 24.38 -0.40
C VAL A 204 -14.45 25.68 0.42
N SER A 205 -15.54 26.01 1.15
CA SER A 205 -15.62 27.22 1.96
C SER A 205 -14.65 27.24 3.15
N ASN A 206 -14.29 26.07 3.67
CA ASN A 206 -13.32 25.88 4.76
C ASN A 206 -11.89 25.57 4.25
N HIS A 207 -11.65 25.69 2.94
CA HIS A 207 -10.32 25.54 2.30
C HIS A 207 -9.69 24.15 2.41
N CYS A 208 -10.47 23.09 2.64
CA CYS A 208 -9.95 21.72 2.50
C CYS A 208 -9.50 21.47 1.07
N LYS A 209 -8.44 20.72 0.93
CA LYS A 209 -7.85 20.32 -0.36
C LYS A 209 -8.18 18.88 -0.67
N ASP A 210 -8.41 18.60 -1.95
CA ASP A 210 -8.56 17.25 -2.44
C ASP A 210 -7.23 16.45 -2.33
N ILE A 211 -7.33 15.14 -2.39
CA ILE A 211 -6.20 14.22 -2.20
C ILE A 211 -5.17 14.38 -3.32
N ALA A 212 -5.58 14.51 -4.59
CA ALA A 212 -4.67 14.68 -5.71
C ALA A 212 -3.87 16.00 -5.58
N TYR A 213 -4.54 17.08 -5.17
CA TYR A 213 -3.88 18.37 -4.88
C TYR A 213 -2.82 18.22 -3.79
N GLN A 214 -3.14 17.51 -2.69
CA GLN A 214 -2.20 17.33 -1.58
C GLN A 214 -0.96 16.52 -1.98
N LEU A 215 -1.05 15.61 -2.96
CA LEU A 215 0.11 14.89 -3.48
C LEU A 215 1.08 15.81 -4.22
N VAL A 216 0.56 16.62 -5.14
CA VAL A 216 1.37 17.38 -6.10
C VAL A 216 1.85 18.73 -5.55
N MET A 217 1.04 19.35 -4.68
CA MET A 217 1.31 20.68 -4.14
C MET A 217 2.05 20.67 -2.80
N ARG A 218 2.73 19.56 -2.48
CA ARG A 218 3.68 19.51 -1.35
C ARG A 218 4.87 20.42 -1.64
N ASP A 219 5.44 21.00 -0.60
CA ASP A 219 6.70 21.72 -0.75
C ASP A 219 7.84 20.75 -1.12
N GLN A 220 8.90 21.28 -1.70
CA GLN A 220 10.01 20.49 -2.20
C GLN A 220 10.68 19.61 -1.12
N ALA A 221 10.71 20.07 0.14
CA ALA A 221 11.30 19.33 1.24
C ALA A 221 10.45 18.11 1.67
N ASN A 222 9.15 18.14 1.37
CA ASN A 222 8.19 17.09 1.69
C ASN A 222 7.69 16.32 0.45
N ALA A 223 8.25 16.60 -0.73
CA ALA A 223 7.86 15.95 -1.98
C ALA A 223 8.21 14.46 -1.98
N LEU A 224 7.34 13.67 -2.59
CA LEU A 224 7.65 12.26 -2.88
C LEU A 224 8.64 12.19 -4.06
N SER A 225 9.61 11.29 -3.96
CA SER A 225 10.49 10.97 -5.10
C SER A 225 9.79 10.08 -6.12
N VAL A 226 8.87 9.24 -5.68
CA VAL A 226 8.14 8.33 -6.56
C VAL A 226 6.68 8.26 -6.14
N ALA A 227 5.76 8.41 -7.10
CA ALA A 227 4.33 8.15 -6.93
C ALA A 227 3.83 7.43 -8.20
N LEU A 228 3.55 6.12 -8.10
CA LEU A 228 3.14 5.28 -9.23
C LEU A 228 1.82 4.59 -8.93
N GLY A 229 0.87 4.65 -9.88
CA GLY A 229 -0.42 3.97 -9.74
C GLY A 229 -1.41 4.34 -10.84
N GLY A 230 -2.69 4.12 -10.57
CA GLY A 230 -3.78 4.62 -11.41
C GLY A 230 -4.29 5.99 -10.94
N GLY A 231 -5.45 6.42 -11.48
CA GLY A 231 -6.18 7.61 -11.02
C GLY A 231 -5.95 8.88 -11.82
N ARG A 232 -5.38 8.79 -13.03
CA ARG A 232 -5.05 9.93 -13.91
C ARG A 232 -6.18 10.95 -14.03
N ARG A 233 -7.45 10.49 -14.07
CA ARG A 233 -8.61 11.39 -14.18
C ARG A 233 -8.75 12.40 -13.03
N ASN A 234 -8.18 12.13 -11.87
CA ASN A 234 -8.25 13.02 -10.71
C ASN A 234 -7.20 14.14 -10.76
N PHE A 235 -6.26 14.07 -11.72
CA PHE A 235 -5.14 15.00 -11.87
C PHE A 235 -5.30 15.96 -13.05
N ILE A 236 -6.21 15.69 -13.98
CA ILE A 236 -6.40 16.49 -15.20
C ILE A 236 -7.78 17.16 -15.22
N PRO A 237 -7.90 18.36 -15.85
CA PRO A 237 -9.16 19.09 -15.96
C PRO A 237 -10.28 18.29 -16.62
N ALA A 238 -11.53 18.58 -16.26
CA ALA A 238 -12.73 17.87 -16.76
C ALA A 238 -12.97 18.05 -18.25
N ASP A 239 -12.45 19.11 -18.85
CA ASP A 239 -12.50 19.38 -20.30
C ASP A 239 -11.33 18.77 -21.08
N VAL A 240 -10.36 18.17 -20.39
CA VAL A 240 -9.21 17.47 -21.00
C VAL A 240 -9.52 15.97 -21.14
N THR A 241 -9.24 15.43 -22.32
CA THR A 241 -9.28 13.99 -22.61
C THR A 241 -7.86 13.45 -22.68
N ASP A 242 -7.59 12.37 -21.96
CA ASP A 242 -6.27 11.73 -21.93
C ASP A 242 -5.96 10.88 -23.17
N GLY A 243 -4.77 10.30 -23.22
CA GLY A 243 -4.32 9.45 -24.33
C GLY A 243 -5.11 8.15 -24.53
N GLU A 244 -5.94 7.75 -23.56
CA GLU A 244 -6.85 6.60 -23.64
C GLU A 244 -8.31 6.99 -23.88
N ASN A 245 -8.57 8.24 -24.29
CA ASN A 245 -9.91 8.81 -24.50
C ASN A 245 -10.78 8.82 -23.22
N LYS A 246 -10.17 9.04 -22.06
CA LYS A 246 -10.87 9.23 -20.77
C LYS A 246 -10.81 10.69 -20.35
N GLN A 247 -11.94 11.22 -19.91
CA GLN A 247 -12.03 12.59 -19.41
C GLN A 247 -11.45 12.74 -18.00
N GLY A 248 -10.84 13.87 -17.74
CA GLY A 248 -10.47 14.32 -16.41
C GLY A 248 -11.68 14.58 -15.51
N ARG A 249 -11.42 14.94 -14.26
CA ARG A 249 -12.46 15.18 -13.24
C ARG A 249 -12.30 16.52 -12.51
N ARG A 250 -11.23 17.27 -12.76
CA ARG A 250 -11.00 18.52 -12.05
C ARG A 250 -11.85 19.65 -12.62
N ASP A 251 -12.63 20.28 -11.75
CA ASP A 251 -13.47 21.44 -12.09
C ASP A 251 -12.73 22.78 -11.90
N ASP A 252 -11.62 22.78 -11.14
CA ASP A 252 -10.78 23.96 -10.92
C ASP A 252 -9.90 24.35 -12.14
N GLY A 253 -9.87 23.51 -13.16
CA GLY A 253 -9.08 23.73 -14.38
C GLY A 253 -7.58 23.51 -14.19
N VAL A 254 -7.12 23.00 -13.06
CA VAL A 254 -5.70 22.78 -12.77
C VAL A 254 -5.25 21.42 -13.32
N ASP A 255 -4.23 21.41 -14.18
CA ASP A 255 -3.53 20.22 -14.59
C ASP A 255 -2.41 19.90 -13.58
N LEU A 256 -2.71 18.95 -12.68
CA LEU A 256 -1.75 18.54 -11.65
C LEU A 256 -0.58 17.72 -12.21
N THR A 257 -0.72 17.12 -13.42
CA THR A 257 0.39 16.41 -14.07
C THR A 257 1.44 17.38 -14.60
N ALA A 258 0.99 18.51 -15.16
CA ALA A 258 1.86 19.62 -15.56
C ALA A 258 2.50 20.26 -14.32
N ALA A 259 1.69 20.55 -13.27
CA ALA A 259 2.18 21.13 -12.03
C ALA A 259 3.28 20.26 -11.37
N TRP A 260 3.19 18.92 -11.43
CA TRP A 260 4.25 18.04 -10.94
C TRP A 260 5.60 18.33 -11.61
N THR A 261 5.59 18.46 -12.95
CA THR A 261 6.82 18.70 -13.71
C THR A 261 7.36 20.13 -13.56
N GLU A 262 6.50 21.08 -13.20
CA GLU A 262 6.87 22.47 -12.93
C GLU A 262 7.40 22.67 -11.51
N ASN A 263 6.81 21.99 -10.53
CA ASN A 263 7.14 22.17 -9.12
C ASN A 263 8.48 21.52 -8.72
N PHE A 264 8.87 20.43 -9.40
CA PHE A 264 10.06 19.66 -9.01
C PHE A 264 11.11 19.65 -10.12
N SER A 265 12.36 19.92 -9.77
CA SER A 265 13.48 19.80 -10.71
C SER A 265 13.78 18.31 -10.98
N ARG A 266 14.20 17.98 -12.19
CA ARG A 266 14.50 16.61 -12.63
C ARG A 266 13.31 15.66 -12.39
N SER A 267 12.10 16.18 -12.63
CA SER A 267 10.84 15.44 -12.54
C SER A 267 10.42 14.87 -13.88
N ALA A 268 9.60 13.83 -13.83
CA ALA A 268 8.94 13.25 -14.98
C ALA A 268 7.51 12.85 -14.64
N TYR A 269 6.64 12.95 -15.63
CA TYR A 269 5.30 12.37 -15.62
C TYR A 269 5.18 11.36 -16.75
N VAL A 270 4.64 10.17 -16.44
CA VAL A 270 4.38 9.10 -17.41
C VAL A 270 2.99 8.50 -17.18
N TRP A 271 2.35 8.02 -18.25
CA TRP A 271 1.00 7.49 -18.17
C TRP A 271 0.82 6.17 -18.91
N ASP A 272 1.84 5.70 -19.61
CA ASP A 272 1.86 4.45 -20.38
C ASP A 272 3.14 3.65 -20.12
N LYS A 273 3.13 2.40 -20.57
CA LYS A 273 4.28 1.48 -20.40
C LYS A 273 5.52 1.98 -21.13
N ALA A 274 5.38 2.53 -22.34
CA ALA A 274 6.51 2.99 -23.12
C ALA A 274 7.22 4.17 -22.46
N GLY A 275 6.47 5.14 -21.95
CA GLY A 275 7.00 6.27 -21.19
C GLY A 275 7.68 5.80 -19.89
N PHE A 276 7.05 4.86 -19.18
CA PHE A 276 7.63 4.27 -17.97
C PHE A 276 8.97 3.58 -18.25
N ASP A 277 9.06 2.78 -19.30
CA ASP A 277 10.29 2.09 -19.68
C ASP A 277 11.41 3.05 -20.08
N ALA A 278 11.07 4.16 -20.72
CA ALA A 278 12.01 5.18 -21.18
C ALA A 278 12.61 6.06 -20.07
N ILE A 279 12.12 5.97 -18.83
CA ILE A 279 12.63 6.75 -17.71
C ILE A 279 14.11 6.43 -17.44
N ASP A 280 14.95 7.46 -17.58
CA ASP A 280 16.35 7.44 -17.18
C ASP A 280 16.45 7.74 -15.68
N VAL A 281 16.68 6.69 -14.89
CA VAL A 281 16.82 6.76 -13.43
C VAL A 281 17.91 7.75 -13.01
N SER A 282 19.00 7.86 -13.77
CA SER A 282 20.11 8.76 -13.43
C SER A 282 19.77 10.26 -13.56
N LYS A 283 18.74 10.57 -14.36
CA LYS A 283 18.30 11.95 -14.65
C LYS A 283 16.99 12.35 -13.97
N THR A 284 16.29 11.40 -13.34
CA THR A 284 14.97 11.62 -12.73
C THR A 284 15.07 11.50 -11.22
N ASP A 285 14.63 12.50 -10.49
CA ASP A 285 14.57 12.51 -9.02
C ASP A 285 13.13 12.45 -8.49
N HIS A 286 12.17 12.93 -9.29
CA HIS A 286 10.74 12.88 -8.96
C HIS A 286 9.97 12.25 -10.13
N LEU A 287 9.34 11.10 -9.90
CA LEU A 287 8.56 10.37 -10.92
C LEU A 287 7.10 10.23 -10.48
N LEU A 288 6.20 10.79 -11.29
CA LEU A 288 4.76 10.53 -11.22
C LEU A 288 4.37 9.61 -12.36
N GLY A 289 3.76 8.47 -12.06
CA GLY A 289 3.21 7.55 -13.07
C GLY A 289 1.74 7.26 -12.80
N LEU A 290 0.86 7.60 -13.76
CA LEU A 290 -0.59 7.42 -13.64
C LEU A 290 -1.09 6.58 -14.82
N PHE A 291 -1.02 5.26 -14.70
CA PHE A 291 -1.13 4.33 -15.82
C PHE A 291 -2.56 4.03 -16.27
N ASN A 292 -3.57 4.37 -15.48
CA ASN A 292 -4.98 4.22 -15.85
C ASN A 292 -5.78 5.45 -15.41
N ALA A 293 -6.87 5.73 -16.09
CA ALA A 293 -7.76 6.82 -15.66
C ALA A 293 -8.40 6.55 -14.29
N SER A 294 -8.63 5.29 -13.93
CA SER A 294 -9.12 4.84 -12.63
C SER A 294 -8.09 3.91 -11.96
N HIS A 295 -8.50 2.77 -11.42
CA HIS A 295 -7.56 1.75 -10.97
C HIS A 295 -6.83 1.14 -12.15
N MET A 296 -5.60 0.68 -11.95
CA MET A 296 -4.90 -0.15 -12.93
C MET A 296 -5.68 -1.44 -13.18
N GLU A 297 -5.41 -2.13 -14.25
CA GLU A 297 -6.03 -3.43 -14.53
C GLU A 297 -5.65 -4.45 -13.44
N TYR A 298 -6.46 -5.49 -13.28
CA TYR A 298 -6.03 -6.67 -12.53
C TYR A 298 -4.83 -7.31 -13.24
N GLU A 299 -3.91 -7.92 -12.49
CA GLU A 299 -2.76 -8.58 -13.12
C GLU A 299 -3.19 -9.60 -14.19
N ALA A 300 -4.28 -10.33 -13.96
CA ALA A 300 -4.86 -11.26 -14.92
C ALA A 300 -5.35 -10.61 -16.23
N ASP A 301 -5.59 -9.33 -16.23
CA ASP A 301 -6.14 -8.57 -17.36
C ASP A 301 -5.18 -7.51 -17.90
N ARG A 302 -4.05 -7.25 -17.23
CA ARG A 302 -3.08 -6.18 -17.52
C ARG A 302 -2.60 -6.17 -18.98
N ALA A 303 -2.44 -7.34 -19.57
CA ALA A 303 -2.07 -7.46 -21.00
C ALA A 303 -3.13 -6.93 -21.98
N ASN A 304 -4.36 -6.65 -21.52
CA ASN A 304 -5.44 -6.10 -22.35
C ASN A 304 -5.46 -4.56 -22.34
N ASP A 305 -4.67 -3.91 -21.47
CA ASP A 305 -4.56 -2.46 -21.47
C ASP A 305 -3.95 -1.95 -22.77
N ILE A 306 -4.59 -0.94 -23.39
CA ILE A 306 -4.24 -0.48 -24.74
C ILE A 306 -2.94 0.31 -24.75
N ALA A 307 -2.72 1.14 -23.73
CA ALA A 307 -1.51 1.93 -23.57
C ALA A 307 -0.36 1.11 -22.98
N GLY A 308 -0.70 0.00 -22.35
CA GLY A 308 0.17 -0.84 -21.56
C GLY A 308 0.42 -0.27 -20.17
N GLU A 309 0.30 -1.11 -19.16
CA GLU A 309 0.59 -0.81 -17.77
C GLU A 309 1.81 -1.59 -17.29
N PRO A 310 2.71 -1.00 -16.46
CA PRO A 310 3.74 -1.77 -15.78
C PRO A 310 3.11 -2.69 -14.73
N SER A 311 3.73 -3.84 -14.48
CA SER A 311 3.33 -4.70 -13.36
C SER A 311 3.74 -4.08 -12.02
N LEU A 312 3.18 -4.60 -10.91
CA LEU A 312 3.60 -4.20 -9.55
C LEU A 312 5.09 -4.47 -9.33
N THR A 313 5.59 -5.58 -9.85
CA THR A 313 7.02 -5.94 -9.82
C THR A 313 7.87 -4.89 -10.54
N GLU A 314 7.52 -4.50 -11.76
CA GLU A 314 8.25 -3.50 -12.53
C GLU A 314 8.23 -2.12 -11.86
N MET A 315 7.08 -1.71 -11.31
CA MET A 315 6.95 -0.46 -10.56
C MET A 315 7.83 -0.48 -9.30
N THR A 316 7.85 -1.59 -8.57
CA THR A 316 8.67 -1.77 -7.37
C THR A 316 10.16 -1.67 -7.70
N GLN A 317 10.63 -2.38 -8.73
CA GLN A 317 12.03 -2.34 -9.16
C GLN A 317 12.48 -0.94 -9.60
N LYS A 318 11.68 -0.25 -10.41
CA LYS A 318 11.97 1.13 -10.85
C LYS A 318 12.01 2.09 -9.65
N SER A 319 11.09 1.93 -8.69
CA SER A 319 11.04 2.75 -7.49
C SER A 319 12.28 2.55 -6.62
N ILE A 320 12.69 1.31 -6.36
CA ILE A 320 13.93 1.02 -5.62
C ILE A 320 15.13 1.67 -6.31
N ALA A 321 15.25 1.50 -7.63
CA ALA A 321 16.38 2.08 -8.39
C ALA A 321 16.41 3.62 -8.32
N LEU A 322 15.26 4.30 -8.30
CA LEU A 322 15.17 5.76 -8.14
C LEU A 322 15.52 6.21 -6.72
N LEU A 323 15.02 5.51 -5.70
CA LEU A 323 15.16 5.88 -4.30
C LEU A 323 16.56 5.59 -3.74
N ASP A 324 17.20 4.50 -4.21
CA ASP A 324 18.53 4.05 -3.73
C ASP A 324 19.68 5.00 -4.12
N LYS A 325 19.41 5.99 -4.97
CA LYS A 325 20.36 7.08 -5.24
C LYS A 325 20.64 7.96 -4.00
N ASN A 326 19.73 7.96 -3.03
CA ASN A 326 19.92 8.69 -1.79
C ASN A 326 20.79 7.89 -0.81
N GLU A 327 21.98 8.40 -0.52
CA GLU A 327 22.93 7.76 0.40
C GLU A 327 22.43 7.67 1.84
N GLU A 328 21.48 8.55 2.25
CA GLU A 328 20.84 8.49 3.56
C GLU A 328 19.79 7.36 3.67
N GLY A 329 19.32 6.82 2.53
CA GLY A 329 18.34 5.76 2.45
C GLY A 329 16.95 6.22 2.05
N TYR A 330 15.97 5.31 2.16
CA TYR A 330 14.62 5.56 1.69
C TYR A 330 13.54 4.84 2.50
N LEU A 331 12.30 5.34 2.34
CA LEU A 331 11.05 4.66 2.72
C LEU A 331 10.20 4.47 1.47
N LEU A 332 9.90 3.21 1.13
CA LEU A 332 9.01 2.83 0.03
C LEU A 332 7.81 2.08 0.57
N ILE A 333 6.61 2.49 0.17
CA ILE A 333 5.36 1.80 0.45
C ILE A 333 4.80 1.27 -0.87
N VAL A 334 4.51 -0.02 -0.94
CA VAL A 334 4.04 -0.72 -2.15
C VAL A 334 2.72 -1.41 -1.84
N GLU A 335 1.67 -1.05 -2.56
CA GLU A 335 0.34 -1.63 -2.39
C GLU A 335 -0.07 -2.46 -3.61
N SER A 336 -0.54 -3.68 -3.35
CA SER A 336 -1.38 -4.43 -4.29
C SER A 336 -2.85 -4.16 -3.98
N GLY A 337 -3.38 -3.05 -4.47
CA GLY A 337 -4.72 -2.59 -4.15
C GLY A 337 -5.83 -3.35 -4.90
N ARG A 338 -5.49 -4.14 -5.92
CA ARG A 338 -6.49 -4.85 -6.72
C ARG A 338 -6.91 -6.17 -6.11
N ILE A 339 -6.22 -6.70 -5.10
CA ILE A 339 -6.65 -7.90 -4.34
C ILE A 339 -8.04 -7.63 -3.72
N ASP A 340 -8.18 -6.51 -3.00
CA ASP A 340 -9.43 -6.07 -2.39
C ASP A 340 -10.57 -5.95 -3.41
N HIS A 341 -10.33 -5.24 -4.50
CA HIS A 341 -11.34 -5.05 -5.54
C HIS A 341 -11.80 -6.37 -6.16
N ALA A 342 -10.91 -7.34 -6.30
CA ALA A 342 -11.25 -8.66 -6.81
C ALA A 342 -12.13 -9.44 -5.82
N HIS A 343 -11.84 -9.35 -4.52
CA HIS A 343 -12.70 -9.91 -3.47
C HIS A 343 -14.08 -9.25 -3.46
N HIS A 344 -14.15 -7.93 -3.50
CA HIS A 344 -15.41 -7.19 -3.61
C HIS A 344 -16.24 -7.60 -4.84
N ALA A 345 -15.59 -7.93 -5.95
CA ALA A 345 -16.25 -8.46 -7.14
C ALA A 345 -16.65 -9.95 -7.02
N GLY A 346 -16.32 -10.62 -5.93
CA GLY A 346 -16.52 -12.07 -5.73
C GLY A 346 -15.64 -12.92 -6.63
N ASN A 347 -14.50 -12.42 -7.06
CA ASN A 347 -13.63 -13.05 -8.05
C ASN A 347 -12.29 -13.49 -7.42
N ALA A 348 -12.25 -14.75 -6.98
CA ALA A 348 -11.07 -15.31 -6.35
C ALA A 348 -9.89 -15.49 -7.33
N TYR A 349 -10.15 -15.74 -8.62
CA TYR A 349 -9.05 -15.88 -9.60
C TYR A 349 -8.18 -14.62 -9.64
N ARG A 350 -8.81 -13.44 -9.81
CA ARG A 350 -8.12 -12.16 -9.87
C ARG A 350 -7.45 -11.83 -8.53
N ALA A 351 -8.13 -12.09 -7.40
CA ALA A 351 -7.54 -11.86 -6.08
C ALA A 351 -6.26 -12.68 -5.88
N MET A 352 -6.22 -13.94 -6.31
CA MET A 352 -5.03 -14.79 -6.20
C MET A 352 -3.93 -14.37 -7.17
N MET A 353 -4.27 -13.96 -8.40
CA MET A 353 -3.27 -13.46 -9.36
C MET A 353 -2.57 -12.19 -8.85
N ASP A 354 -3.33 -11.23 -8.33
CA ASP A 354 -2.78 -10.00 -7.76
C ASP A 354 -1.98 -10.27 -6.47
N THR A 355 -2.35 -11.29 -5.67
CA THR A 355 -1.57 -11.73 -4.51
C THR A 355 -0.25 -12.39 -4.93
N VAL A 356 -0.25 -13.19 -5.98
CA VAL A 356 0.97 -13.80 -6.54
C VAL A 356 1.89 -12.71 -7.12
N GLU A 357 1.33 -11.71 -7.78
CA GLU A 357 2.13 -10.58 -8.30
C GLU A 357 2.72 -9.74 -7.16
N LEU A 358 2.00 -9.55 -6.04
CA LEU A 358 2.59 -8.98 -4.83
C LEU A 358 3.79 -9.82 -4.34
N SER A 359 3.66 -11.14 -4.32
CA SER A 359 4.75 -12.06 -3.95
C SER A 359 5.97 -11.92 -4.89
N ASN A 360 5.74 -11.72 -6.20
CA ASN A 360 6.79 -11.47 -7.17
C ASN A 360 7.47 -10.12 -6.92
N ALA A 361 6.71 -9.07 -6.62
CA ALA A 361 7.24 -7.75 -6.29
C ALA A 361 8.09 -7.79 -5.01
N VAL A 362 7.67 -8.54 -3.99
CA VAL A 362 8.47 -8.76 -2.77
C VAL A 362 9.77 -9.50 -3.09
N ARG A 363 9.73 -10.57 -3.90
CA ARG A 363 10.93 -11.30 -4.33
C ARG A 363 11.90 -10.37 -5.05
N ALA A 364 11.40 -9.57 -5.98
CA ALA A 364 12.21 -8.58 -6.71
C ALA A 364 12.84 -7.54 -5.78
N ALA A 365 12.14 -7.11 -4.73
CA ALA A 365 12.69 -6.20 -3.72
C ALA A 365 13.79 -6.87 -2.88
N VAL A 366 13.59 -8.13 -2.46
CA VAL A 366 14.62 -8.91 -1.74
C VAL A 366 15.88 -9.04 -2.59
N ASP A 367 15.72 -9.36 -3.88
CA ASP A 367 16.85 -9.55 -4.81
C ASP A 367 17.58 -8.24 -5.14
N ALA A 368 16.87 -7.10 -5.07
CA ALA A 368 17.41 -5.78 -5.40
C ALA A 368 18.05 -5.04 -4.21
N THR A 369 17.92 -5.56 -2.98
CA THR A 369 18.34 -4.83 -1.76
C THR A 369 19.34 -5.62 -0.92
N ASN A 370 20.09 -4.90 -0.07
CA ASN A 370 21.02 -5.53 0.87
C ASN A 370 20.26 -5.93 2.16
N PRO A 371 20.25 -7.22 2.52
CA PRO A 371 19.54 -7.69 3.71
C PRO A 371 20.13 -7.19 5.05
N ASP A 372 21.36 -6.67 5.05
CA ASP A 372 22.02 -6.15 6.25
C ASP A 372 21.63 -4.71 6.58
N ASP A 373 21.02 -3.97 5.64
CA ASP A 373 20.62 -2.57 5.83
C ASP A 373 19.17 -2.25 5.44
N THR A 374 18.43 -3.21 4.87
CA THR A 374 17.07 -3.00 4.39
C THR A 374 16.08 -3.85 5.20
N LEU A 375 15.10 -3.18 5.81
CA LEU A 375 13.93 -3.82 6.44
C LEU A 375 12.83 -3.97 5.38
N ILE A 376 12.39 -5.20 5.14
CA ILE A 376 11.23 -5.50 4.30
C ILE A 376 10.12 -6.06 5.18
N MET A 377 8.94 -5.46 5.09
CA MET A 377 7.73 -5.86 5.80
C MET A 377 6.60 -6.11 4.79
N VAL A 378 5.83 -7.18 4.98
CA VAL A 378 4.69 -7.53 4.13
C VAL A 378 3.48 -7.80 5.02
N THR A 379 2.41 -7.04 4.82
CA THR A 379 1.16 -7.17 5.58
C THR A 379 -0.05 -6.97 4.68
N ALA A 380 -1.23 -7.15 5.23
CA ALA A 380 -2.47 -6.61 4.70
C ALA A 380 -2.89 -5.37 5.51
N ASP A 381 -3.94 -4.71 5.07
CA ASP A 381 -4.61 -3.67 5.86
C ASP A 381 -5.86 -4.23 6.57
N HIS A 382 -6.59 -5.15 5.96
CA HIS A 382 -7.71 -5.94 6.52
C HIS A 382 -7.87 -7.27 5.77
N SER A 383 -8.94 -8.01 6.05
CA SER A 383 -9.33 -9.26 5.40
C SER A 383 -10.67 -9.14 4.68
N HIS A 384 -11.07 -10.18 3.95
CA HIS A 384 -12.37 -10.37 3.30
C HIS A 384 -13.10 -11.60 3.81
N VAL A 385 -14.43 -11.69 3.59
CA VAL A 385 -15.24 -12.84 4.00
C VAL A 385 -15.03 -14.05 3.07
N PHE A 386 -13.77 -14.29 2.71
CA PHE A 386 -13.29 -15.34 1.81
C PHE A 386 -12.91 -16.60 2.61
N THR A 387 -13.32 -17.78 2.13
CA THR A 387 -13.11 -19.04 2.84
C THR A 387 -12.62 -20.16 1.92
N ILE A 388 -11.90 -21.13 2.51
CA ILE A 388 -11.57 -22.43 1.91
C ILE A 388 -12.32 -23.47 2.71
N ALA A 389 -13.15 -24.29 2.07
CA ALA A 389 -14.05 -25.22 2.76
C ALA A 389 -14.29 -26.53 1.99
N GLY A 390 -15.00 -27.48 2.62
CA GLY A 390 -15.61 -28.63 1.96
C GLY A 390 -14.84 -29.93 2.01
N TYR A 391 -13.75 -30.05 2.74
CA TYR A 391 -12.89 -31.25 2.85
C TYR A 391 -12.33 -31.75 1.49
N PRO A 392 -11.80 -30.87 0.62
CA PRO A 392 -11.20 -31.27 -0.63
C PRO A 392 -9.98 -32.17 -0.37
N LYS A 393 -9.75 -33.18 -1.24
CA LYS A 393 -8.51 -33.95 -1.20
C LYS A 393 -7.30 -33.01 -1.43
N ARG A 394 -6.12 -33.43 -0.92
CA ARG A 394 -4.86 -32.77 -1.24
C ARG A 394 -4.65 -32.69 -2.77
N GLY A 395 -4.20 -31.57 -3.27
CA GLY A 395 -4.05 -31.31 -4.70
C GLY A 395 -5.36 -31.08 -5.45
N ASN A 396 -6.47 -30.87 -4.75
CA ASN A 396 -7.70 -30.42 -5.40
C ASN A 396 -7.48 -29.03 -6.02
N PRO A 397 -7.87 -28.78 -7.28
CA PRO A 397 -7.76 -27.45 -7.84
C PRO A 397 -8.44 -26.42 -6.93
N ILE A 398 -7.68 -25.42 -6.46
CA ILE A 398 -8.17 -24.48 -5.44
C ILE A 398 -9.40 -23.69 -5.92
N LEU A 399 -9.48 -23.37 -7.20
CA LEU A 399 -10.63 -22.73 -7.83
C LEU A 399 -11.68 -23.73 -8.33
N GLY A 400 -11.44 -25.03 -8.13
CA GLY A 400 -12.31 -26.10 -8.65
C GLY A 400 -13.43 -26.45 -7.69
N LEU A 401 -14.24 -27.44 -8.15
CA LEU A 401 -15.23 -28.11 -7.31
C LEU A 401 -14.53 -28.99 -6.29
N VAL A 402 -15.19 -29.21 -5.15
CA VAL A 402 -14.67 -30.08 -4.09
C VAL A 402 -14.76 -31.53 -4.52
N HIS A 403 -13.60 -32.22 -4.58
CA HIS A 403 -13.51 -33.66 -4.65
C HIS A 403 -12.98 -34.20 -3.32
N ASN A 404 -13.68 -35.16 -2.74
CA ASN A 404 -13.30 -35.78 -1.47
C ASN A 404 -12.00 -36.61 -1.60
N VAL A 405 -11.53 -37.19 -0.48
CA VAL A 405 -10.29 -37.98 -0.44
C VAL A 405 -10.28 -39.18 -1.36
N ASN A 406 -11.45 -39.73 -1.73
CA ASN A 406 -11.58 -40.84 -2.66
C ASN A 406 -11.59 -40.36 -4.14
N GLY A 407 -11.65 -39.06 -4.37
CA GLY A 407 -11.74 -38.47 -5.69
C GLY A 407 -13.17 -38.24 -6.19
N ASP A 408 -14.18 -38.55 -5.39
CA ASP A 408 -15.58 -38.36 -5.74
C ASP A 408 -15.95 -36.86 -5.60
N LEU A 409 -16.85 -36.38 -6.47
CA LEU A 409 -17.41 -35.05 -6.39
C LEU A 409 -18.29 -34.93 -5.15
N SER A 410 -18.00 -33.94 -4.29
CA SER A 410 -18.79 -33.66 -3.10
C SER A 410 -20.10 -32.97 -3.47
N ILE A 411 -21.20 -33.45 -2.93
CA ILE A 411 -22.56 -33.00 -3.25
C ILE A 411 -23.21 -32.43 -2.00
N ALA A 412 -23.75 -31.23 -2.12
CA ALA A 412 -24.53 -30.57 -1.05
C ALA A 412 -25.96 -31.14 -0.95
N GLN A 413 -26.73 -30.72 0.05
CA GLN A 413 -28.09 -31.21 0.30
C GLN A 413 -29.08 -30.95 -0.84
N ASP A 414 -28.81 -29.98 -1.70
CA ASP A 414 -29.60 -29.68 -2.91
C ASP A 414 -29.25 -30.57 -4.11
N GLY A 415 -28.39 -31.57 -3.94
CA GLY A 415 -27.94 -32.48 -4.99
C GLY A 415 -26.91 -31.92 -5.96
N LYS A 416 -26.34 -30.73 -5.69
CA LYS A 416 -25.42 -30.03 -6.57
C LYS A 416 -24.03 -29.92 -5.96
N PRO A 417 -22.94 -29.93 -6.77
CA PRO A 417 -21.60 -29.70 -6.28
C PRO A 417 -21.39 -28.23 -5.88
N TYR A 418 -20.27 -27.97 -5.22
CA TYR A 418 -19.87 -26.63 -4.77
C TYR A 418 -18.36 -26.41 -4.90
N THR A 419 -17.94 -25.14 -4.90
CA THR A 419 -16.53 -24.75 -5.07
C THR A 419 -15.74 -24.89 -3.77
N THR A 420 -14.43 -25.12 -3.88
CA THR A 420 -13.50 -25.18 -2.75
C THR A 420 -13.41 -23.85 -2.02
N VAL A 421 -13.37 -22.75 -2.78
CA VAL A 421 -13.35 -21.38 -2.25
C VAL A 421 -14.70 -20.72 -2.46
N GLY A 422 -15.08 -19.84 -1.52
CA GLY A 422 -16.32 -19.10 -1.57
C GLY A 422 -16.32 -17.92 -0.61
N TYR A 423 -17.43 -17.22 -0.58
CA TYR A 423 -17.62 -16.02 0.23
C TYR A 423 -18.83 -16.13 1.15
N THR A 424 -18.81 -15.46 2.28
CA THR A 424 -20.00 -15.38 3.16
C THR A 424 -21.08 -14.51 2.53
N ASN A 425 -20.70 -13.45 1.81
CA ASN A 425 -21.63 -12.57 1.08
C ASN A 425 -21.02 -12.13 -0.24
N GLY A 426 -21.81 -11.55 -1.11
CA GLY A 426 -21.30 -10.95 -2.34
C GLY A 426 -22.12 -11.27 -3.59
N PRO A 427 -21.64 -10.84 -4.78
CA PRO A 427 -22.37 -10.93 -6.04
C PRO A 427 -22.47 -12.36 -6.60
N GLY A 428 -21.74 -13.32 -6.05
CA GLY A 428 -21.85 -14.75 -6.42
C GLY A 428 -22.96 -15.51 -5.70
N ALA A 429 -23.71 -14.83 -4.80
CA ALA A 429 -24.87 -15.43 -4.14
C ALA A 429 -26.10 -15.47 -5.07
N VAL A 430 -26.90 -16.51 -4.95
CA VAL A 430 -28.09 -16.72 -5.76
C VAL A 430 -29.33 -16.68 -4.87
N ILE A 431 -30.34 -15.92 -5.29
CA ILE A 431 -31.65 -15.93 -4.66
C ILE A 431 -32.45 -17.10 -5.26
N GLY A 432 -32.77 -18.09 -4.43
CA GLY A 432 -33.48 -19.30 -4.87
C GLY A 432 -32.54 -20.51 -5.09
N SER A 433 -32.78 -21.30 -6.12
CA SER A 433 -31.97 -22.48 -6.42
C SER A 433 -30.70 -22.07 -7.15
N ARG A 434 -29.55 -22.42 -6.61
CA ARG A 434 -28.24 -22.23 -7.27
C ARG A 434 -28.08 -23.14 -8.50
N ASP A 435 -27.25 -22.76 -9.43
CA ASP A 435 -26.96 -23.54 -10.63
C ASP A 435 -26.19 -24.83 -10.31
N ASP A 436 -26.31 -25.82 -11.20
CA ASP A 436 -25.46 -27.01 -11.14
C ASP A 436 -24.11 -26.71 -11.80
N LEU A 437 -23.06 -26.71 -11.01
CA LEU A 437 -21.71 -26.31 -11.46
C LEU A 437 -20.97 -27.42 -12.23
N ARG A 438 -21.55 -28.61 -12.45
CA ARG A 438 -20.87 -29.71 -13.17
C ARG A 438 -20.44 -29.33 -14.58
N SER A 439 -21.18 -28.41 -15.24
CA SER A 439 -20.91 -27.94 -16.59
C SER A 439 -20.30 -26.54 -16.64
N VAL A 440 -19.96 -25.95 -15.50
CA VAL A 440 -19.41 -24.61 -15.40
C VAL A 440 -17.90 -24.68 -15.16
N ASP A 441 -17.13 -23.91 -15.90
CA ASP A 441 -15.70 -23.74 -15.61
C ASP A 441 -15.50 -22.76 -14.46
N THR A 442 -15.44 -23.30 -13.23
CA THR A 442 -15.23 -22.53 -11.99
C THR A 442 -13.81 -21.98 -11.88
N LYS A 443 -12.88 -22.40 -12.74
CA LYS A 443 -11.48 -21.91 -12.78
C LYS A 443 -11.30 -20.76 -13.76
N SER A 444 -12.35 -20.41 -14.52
CA SER A 444 -12.31 -19.25 -15.41
C SER A 444 -12.02 -17.96 -14.64
N LYS A 445 -11.22 -17.08 -15.24
CA LYS A 445 -10.91 -15.77 -14.64
C LYS A 445 -12.13 -14.88 -14.41
N ASP A 446 -13.26 -15.15 -15.10
CA ASP A 446 -14.49 -14.36 -14.99
C ASP A 446 -15.55 -15.02 -14.08
N PHE A 447 -15.24 -16.20 -13.51
CA PHE A 447 -16.14 -16.88 -12.60
C PHE A 447 -16.25 -16.13 -11.27
N LYS A 448 -17.49 -15.89 -10.82
CA LYS A 448 -17.76 -15.37 -9.46
C LYS A 448 -18.02 -16.54 -8.54
N GLN A 449 -17.18 -16.66 -7.50
CA GLN A 449 -17.32 -17.74 -6.53
C GLN A 449 -18.64 -17.67 -5.78
N GLN A 450 -19.16 -18.82 -5.40
CA GLN A 450 -20.40 -18.93 -4.65
C GLN A 450 -20.31 -18.12 -3.36
N ALA A 451 -21.41 -17.43 -3.03
CA ALA A 451 -21.58 -16.71 -1.78
C ALA A 451 -22.91 -17.09 -1.13
N LEU A 452 -23.02 -16.89 0.19
CA LEU A 452 -24.23 -17.24 0.95
C LEU A 452 -25.26 -16.12 0.92
N ILE A 453 -24.85 -14.88 1.25
CA ILE A 453 -25.74 -13.73 1.37
C ILE A 453 -25.63 -12.89 0.08
N PRO A 454 -26.75 -12.66 -0.65
CA PRO A 454 -26.73 -11.87 -1.87
C PRO A 454 -26.50 -10.39 -1.56
N MET A 455 -25.40 -9.86 -2.09
CA MET A 455 -25.02 -8.46 -2.05
C MET A 455 -24.41 -8.03 -3.38
N SER A 456 -24.50 -6.74 -3.73
CA SER A 456 -23.92 -6.20 -4.96
C SER A 456 -22.38 -6.15 -4.93
N SER A 457 -21.80 -6.14 -3.74
CA SER A 457 -20.38 -6.17 -3.45
C SER A 457 -20.15 -7.08 -2.25
N GLU A 458 -19.09 -7.85 -2.27
CA GLU A 458 -18.60 -8.60 -1.11
C GLU A 458 -18.08 -7.62 -0.05
N THR A 459 -17.96 -8.00 1.20
CA THR A 459 -17.52 -7.15 2.30
C THR A 459 -16.22 -7.61 2.94
N HIS A 460 -15.54 -6.65 3.57
CA HIS A 460 -14.40 -6.98 4.43
C HIS A 460 -14.78 -7.92 5.57
N ALA A 461 -13.75 -8.55 6.17
CA ALA A 461 -13.87 -9.34 7.40
C ALA A 461 -13.09 -8.67 8.56
N GLY A 462 -13.52 -8.97 9.79
CA GLY A 462 -12.93 -8.41 11.01
C GLY A 462 -11.86 -9.29 11.66
N GLU A 463 -11.37 -10.31 10.96
CA GLU A 463 -10.32 -11.20 11.46
C GLU A 463 -8.94 -10.56 11.43
N ASP A 464 -8.01 -11.10 12.25
CA ASP A 464 -6.62 -10.70 12.24
C ASP A 464 -5.95 -11.06 10.90
N ILE A 465 -4.98 -10.26 10.50
CA ILE A 465 -4.13 -10.48 9.33
C ILE A 465 -2.70 -10.84 9.75
N THR A 466 -1.85 -11.21 8.79
CA THR A 466 -0.44 -11.50 9.04
C THR A 466 0.44 -10.29 8.72
N LEU A 467 1.57 -10.21 9.44
CA LEU A 467 2.68 -9.33 9.13
C LEU A 467 3.96 -10.18 9.10
N HIS A 468 4.63 -10.22 7.96
CA HIS A 468 5.91 -10.89 7.75
C HIS A 468 7.04 -9.88 7.67
N ALA A 469 8.22 -10.17 8.22
CA ALA A 469 9.32 -9.22 8.20
C ALA A 469 10.70 -9.91 8.13
N THR A 470 11.63 -9.24 7.44
CA THR A 470 13.05 -9.62 7.34
C THR A 470 13.92 -8.37 7.36
N GLY A 471 15.22 -8.54 7.67
CA GLY A 471 16.19 -7.44 7.75
C GLY A 471 16.26 -6.76 9.12
N PRO A 472 17.05 -5.67 9.25
CA PRO A 472 17.28 -4.96 10.50
C PRO A 472 15.97 -4.35 11.04
N GLY A 473 15.66 -4.58 12.31
CA GLY A 473 14.42 -4.11 12.95
C GLY A 473 13.27 -5.13 12.88
N SER A 474 13.39 -6.20 12.09
CA SER A 474 12.37 -7.25 11.99
C SER A 474 12.14 -7.98 13.32
N GLU A 475 13.10 -8.00 14.23
CA GLU A 475 12.98 -8.57 15.58
C GLU A 475 11.91 -7.89 16.45
N LEU A 476 11.45 -6.71 16.07
CA LEU A 476 10.34 -6.01 16.72
C LEU A 476 8.98 -6.64 16.39
N ILE A 477 8.92 -7.48 15.35
CA ILE A 477 7.68 -8.06 14.82
C ILE A 477 7.53 -9.50 15.36
N GLN A 478 6.58 -9.67 16.29
CA GLN A 478 6.23 -10.98 16.87
C GLN A 478 4.94 -10.91 17.70
N GLY A 479 4.26 -12.04 17.83
CA GLY A 479 3.06 -12.20 18.65
C GLY A 479 1.79 -11.64 18.00
N VAL A 480 0.82 -11.25 18.82
CA VAL A 480 -0.39 -10.55 18.37
C VAL A 480 -0.26 -9.07 18.72
N ILE A 481 -0.37 -8.21 17.73
CA ILE A 481 -0.12 -6.76 17.88
C ILE A 481 -1.29 -5.93 17.33
N GLU A 482 -1.39 -4.69 17.81
CA GLU A 482 -2.24 -3.68 17.19
C GLU A 482 -1.59 -3.17 15.90
N GLN A 483 -2.39 -2.81 14.91
CA GLN A 483 -1.91 -2.39 13.58
C GLN A 483 -1.00 -1.15 13.64
N ASN A 484 -1.29 -0.23 14.52
CA ASN A 484 -0.48 0.98 14.73
C ASN A 484 0.91 0.73 15.36
N VAL A 485 1.21 -0.51 15.81
CA VAL A 485 2.57 -0.92 16.20
C VAL A 485 3.54 -0.89 15.02
N ILE A 486 3.04 -1.09 13.79
CA ILE A 486 3.84 -1.06 12.55
C ILE A 486 4.54 0.30 12.39
N PHE A 487 3.83 1.41 12.63
CA PHE A 487 4.43 2.75 12.66
C PHE A 487 5.66 2.80 13.55
N HIS A 488 5.50 2.36 14.80
CA HIS A 488 6.56 2.45 15.81
C HIS A 488 7.74 1.54 15.48
N ALA A 489 7.49 0.35 14.90
CA ALA A 489 8.55 -0.55 14.46
C ALA A 489 9.40 0.07 13.35
N ILE A 490 8.76 0.66 12.32
CA ILE A 490 9.44 1.35 11.22
C ILE A 490 10.18 2.59 11.75
N ASN A 491 9.50 3.43 12.54
CA ASN A 491 10.10 4.61 13.14
C ASN A 491 11.35 4.28 13.98
N GLN A 492 11.29 3.21 14.79
CA GLN A 492 12.42 2.72 15.56
C GLN A 492 13.54 2.16 14.67
N ALA A 493 13.21 1.37 13.64
CA ALA A 493 14.17 0.77 12.74
C ALA A 493 14.96 1.83 11.95
N GLN A 494 14.28 2.84 11.39
CA GLN A 494 14.91 3.94 10.65
C GLN A 494 15.33 5.13 11.53
N ALA A 495 14.97 5.17 12.81
CA ALA A 495 15.23 6.31 13.72
C ALA A 495 14.71 7.65 13.12
N LEU A 496 13.44 7.67 12.66
CA LEU A 496 12.88 8.80 11.92
C LEU A 496 12.68 10.04 12.81
N ASN A 497 12.13 9.88 14.01
CA ASN A 497 12.09 10.94 15.00
C ASN A 497 13.18 10.69 16.04
N GLY A 498 13.98 11.69 16.35
CA GLY A 498 15.08 11.61 17.34
C GLY A 498 14.63 11.30 18.77
N THR A 499 13.38 10.88 19.00
CA THR A 499 12.90 10.39 20.29
C THR A 499 13.49 9.01 20.55
N LYS A 500 14.38 8.91 21.54
CA LYS A 500 14.72 7.62 22.13
C LYS A 500 13.45 7.13 22.85
N TYR A 501 12.89 6.02 22.35
CA TYR A 501 11.85 5.31 23.09
C TYR A 501 12.44 4.73 24.39
#